data_a10ffd4acbb442953d89a55aa1b3a317
#
_entry.id   a10ffd4acbb442953d89a55aa1b3a317
#
_cell.length_a   1.000
_cell.length_b   1.000
_cell.length_c   1.000
_cell.angle_alpha   90.00
_cell.angle_beta   90.00
_cell.angle_gamma   90.00
#
_symmetry.space_group_name_H-M   'P 1'
#
loop_
_entity.id
_entity.type
_entity.pdbx_description
1 polymer ?
#
loop_
_entity_poly.entity_id
_entity_poly.type
_entity_poly.pdbx_seq_one_letter_code
_entity_poly.pdbx_strand_id
1 'polypeptide(L)'
;TTLAVSKEYRVTPSSVVVTQDELNVINEIPKIVPKSDTIVNNPWDGSPFIYALADRHLTSYHFEFQTSPKYAAIINDLKDAATNPEVCREVKQYRAYWYVHMENQLNFGPGAQKNYDALVEASATDLMTPVYSSGPIVLYRITACDNS
;
A
#
# COMPACT_ATOMS: atom_id res chain seq x y z
N THR A 1 4.84 -29.83 -12.77
CA THR A 1 6.00 -29.81 -13.66
C THR A 1 6.64 -28.43 -13.74
N THR A 2 7.91 -28.37 -14.07
CA THR A 2 8.68 -27.11 -14.15
C THR A 2 8.06 -26.09 -15.12
N LEU A 3 7.45 -26.55 -16.22
CA LEU A 3 6.78 -25.67 -17.20
C LEU A 3 5.51 -25.02 -16.65
N ALA A 4 4.72 -25.73 -15.82
CA ALA A 4 3.53 -25.18 -15.20
C ALA A 4 3.90 -24.09 -14.18
N VAL A 5 4.90 -24.35 -13.34
CA VAL A 5 5.42 -23.38 -12.34
C VAL A 5 5.96 -22.14 -13.04
N SER A 6 6.76 -22.29 -14.10
CA SER A 6 7.31 -21.11 -14.81
C SER A 6 6.25 -20.27 -15.53
N LYS A 7 5.13 -20.87 -15.92
CA LYS A 7 4.01 -20.17 -16.55
C LYS A 7 3.20 -19.36 -15.52
N GLU A 8 2.94 -19.95 -14.37
CA GLU A 8 2.17 -19.33 -13.28
C GLU A 8 2.90 -18.15 -12.63
N TYR A 9 4.24 -18.22 -12.53
CA TYR A 9 5.06 -17.19 -11.89
C TYR A 9 5.74 -16.22 -12.87
N ARG A 10 5.37 -16.27 -14.16
CA ARG A 10 5.90 -15.31 -15.12
C ARG A 10 5.26 -13.95 -14.89
N VAL A 11 6.09 -12.92 -14.76
CA VAL A 11 5.62 -11.54 -14.67
C VAL A 11 5.08 -11.09 -16.03
N THR A 12 3.79 -10.81 -16.07
CA THR A 12 3.06 -10.33 -17.25
C THR A 12 2.06 -9.26 -16.81
N PRO A 13 1.44 -8.50 -17.73
CA PRO A 13 0.37 -7.57 -17.37
C PRO A 13 -0.82 -8.18 -16.63
N SER A 14 -0.99 -9.50 -16.74
CA SER A 14 -2.10 -10.27 -16.13
C SER A 14 -1.63 -11.32 -15.13
N SER A 15 -0.43 -11.17 -14.57
CA SER A 15 0.08 -12.10 -13.56
C SER A 15 -0.78 -12.07 -12.30
N VAL A 16 -1.02 -13.25 -11.72
CA VAL A 16 -1.83 -13.40 -10.51
C VAL A 16 -1.07 -12.90 -9.26
N VAL A 17 0.24 -13.00 -9.25
CA VAL A 17 1.07 -12.69 -8.08
C VAL A 17 1.60 -11.26 -8.11
N VAL A 18 2.25 -10.86 -9.20
CA VAL A 18 2.78 -9.50 -9.41
C VAL A 18 2.69 -9.17 -10.89
N THR A 19 2.07 -8.04 -11.21
CA THR A 19 1.99 -7.53 -12.59
C THR A 19 3.24 -6.73 -12.95
N GLN A 20 3.42 -6.45 -14.25
CA GLN A 20 4.53 -5.60 -14.70
C GLN A 20 4.39 -4.16 -14.16
N ASP A 21 3.17 -3.62 -14.09
CA ASP A 21 2.93 -2.28 -13.54
C ASP A 21 3.27 -2.21 -12.04
N GLU A 22 2.92 -3.24 -11.29
CA GLU A 22 3.31 -3.35 -9.87
C GLU A 22 4.82 -3.39 -9.71
N LEU A 23 5.55 -4.19 -10.52
CA LEU A 23 7.00 -4.22 -10.50
C LEU A 23 7.63 -2.87 -10.86
N ASN A 24 7.08 -2.16 -11.84
CA ASN A 24 7.57 -0.84 -12.22
C ASN A 24 7.51 0.13 -11.03
N VAL A 25 6.39 0.13 -10.29
CA VAL A 25 6.25 0.96 -9.09
C VAL A 25 7.20 0.49 -7.97
N ILE A 26 7.27 -0.81 -7.71
CA ILE A 26 8.17 -1.38 -6.69
C ILE A 26 9.63 -0.98 -6.95
N ASN A 27 10.08 -1.02 -8.21
CA ASN A 27 11.44 -0.64 -8.59
C ASN A 27 11.74 0.85 -8.40
N GLU A 28 10.74 1.73 -8.47
CA GLU A 28 10.91 3.17 -8.23
C GLU A 28 10.88 3.55 -6.75
N ILE A 29 10.23 2.75 -5.90
CA ILE A 29 10.10 3.03 -4.46
C ILE A 29 11.44 3.36 -3.77
N PRO A 30 12.55 2.62 -3.99
CA PRO A 30 13.82 2.94 -3.34
C PRO A 30 14.39 4.32 -3.68
N LYS A 31 14.02 4.89 -4.82
CA LYS A 31 14.45 6.23 -5.26
C LYS A 31 13.60 7.35 -4.64
N ILE A 32 12.37 7.06 -4.24
CA ILE A 32 11.38 8.04 -3.81
C ILE A 32 11.18 8.00 -2.30
N VAL A 33 11.03 6.80 -1.72
CA VAL A 33 10.70 6.58 -0.32
C VAL A 33 11.96 6.40 0.50
N PRO A 34 12.23 7.26 1.50
CA PRO A 34 13.33 7.06 2.44
C PRO A 34 13.23 5.72 3.16
N LYS A 35 14.37 5.11 3.46
CA LYS A 35 14.44 3.81 4.14
C LYS A 35 13.85 3.85 5.56
N SER A 36 13.85 5.01 6.19
CA SER A 36 13.26 5.24 7.51
C SER A 36 11.74 5.37 7.52
N ASP A 37 11.12 5.53 6.35
CA ASP A 37 9.69 5.74 6.24
C ASP A 37 8.94 4.42 6.09
N THR A 38 7.66 4.44 6.44
CA THR A 38 6.74 3.32 6.33
C THR A 38 5.74 3.57 5.20
N ILE A 39 5.48 2.58 4.40
CA ILE A 39 4.46 2.60 3.36
C ILE A 39 3.20 1.92 3.89
N VAL A 40 2.10 2.64 3.87
CA VAL A 40 0.77 2.09 4.16
C VAL A 40 0.34 1.24 2.97
N ASN A 41 -0.07 0.02 3.21
CA ASN A 41 -0.42 -0.92 2.16
C ASN A 41 -1.63 -1.78 2.51
N ASN A 42 -2.24 -2.36 1.48
CA ASN A 42 -3.24 -3.41 1.63
C ASN A 42 -2.54 -4.78 1.49
N PRO A 43 -2.50 -5.62 2.53
CA PRO A 43 -1.80 -6.90 2.47
C PRO A 43 -2.45 -7.93 1.52
N TRP A 44 -3.63 -7.65 1.01
CA TRP A 44 -4.38 -8.53 0.12
C TRP A 44 -4.09 -8.32 -1.37
N ASP A 45 -3.22 -7.39 -1.68
CA ASP A 45 -2.71 -7.16 -3.03
C ASP A 45 -1.22 -7.54 -3.15
N GLY A 46 -0.56 -7.14 -4.23
CA GLY A 46 0.85 -7.41 -4.45
C GLY A 46 1.83 -6.60 -3.58
N SER A 47 1.34 -5.67 -2.76
CA SER A 47 2.19 -4.74 -2.01
C SER A 47 3.13 -5.38 -0.98
N PRO A 48 2.85 -6.54 -0.36
CA PRO A 48 3.82 -7.21 0.51
C PRO A 48 5.17 -7.52 -0.15
N PHE A 49 5.20 -7.67 -1.48
CA PHE A 49 6.46 -7.87 -2.22
C PHE A 49 7.41 -6.66 -2.15
N ILE A 50 6.94 -5.47 -1.81
CA ILE A 50 7.77 -4.28 -1.61
C ILE A 50 8.83 -4.52 -0.54
N TYR A 51 8.49 -5.23 0.54
CA TYR A 51 9.46 -5.57 1.58
C TYR A 51 10.64 -6.36 1.04
N ALA A 52 10.35 -7.41 0.27
CA ALA A 52 11.37 -8.30 -0.28
C ALA A 52 12.17 -7.66 -1.43
N LEU A 53 11.54 -6.86 -2.29
CA LEU A 53 12.11 -6.36 -3.53
C LEU A 53 12.67 -4.94 -3.42
N ALA A 54 12.12 -4.11 -2.53
CA ALA A 54 12.51 -2.71 -2.38
C ALA A 54 13.12 -2.38 -1.00
N ASP A 55 13.15 -3.33 -0.07
CA ASP A 55 13.70 -3.16 1.29
C ASP A 55 13.11 -1.92 1.98
N ARG A 56 11.78 -1.83 2.02
CA ARG A 56 11.04 -0.74 2.69
C ARG A 56 10.05 -1.29 3.71
N HIS A 57 9.85 -0.52 4.78
CA HIS A 57 8.88 -0.85 5.82
C HIS A 57 7.46 -0.70 5.30
N LEU A 58 6.61 -1.66 5.67
CA LEU A 58 5.18 -1.69 5.36
C LEU A 58 4.36 -1.70 6.65
N THR A 59 3.12 -1.27 6.57
CA THR A 59 2.16 -1.44 7.67
C THR A 59 1.73 -2.90 7.83
N SER A 60 1.74 -3.67 6.74
CA SER A 60 1.43 -5.10 6.74
C SER A 60 2.37 -5.85 5.80
N TYR A 61 3.03 -6.88 6.31
CA TYR A 61 4.01 -7.70 5.56
C TYR A 61 3.42 -9.01 5.01
N HIS A 62 2.26 -9.41 5.50
CA HIS A 62 1.60 -10.66 5.16
C HIS A 62 0.09 -10.52 5.36
N PHE A 63 -0.66 -11.51 4.92
CA PHE A 63 -2.11 -11.51 5.04
C PHE A 63 -2.56 -11.38 6.49
N GLU A 64 -3.40 -10.39 6.75
CA GLU A 64 -3.96 -10.11 8.07
C GLU A 64 -5.49 -10.01 7.96
N PHE A 65 -6.20 -10.80 8.77
CA PHE A 65 -7.66 -10.72 8.83
C PHE A 65 -8.19 -9.55 9.65
N GLN A 66 -7.31 -8.92 10.43
CA GLN A 66 -7.63 -7.74 11.23
C GLN A 66 -6.55 -6.69 11.05
N THR A 67 -6.97 -5.43 10.96
CA THR A 67 -6.04 -4.29 10.94
C THR A 67 -5.20 -4.28 12.21
N SER A 68 -3.89 -4.13 12.07
CA SER A 68 -3.01 -3.96 13.22
C SER A 68 -3.44 -2.75 14.05
N PRO A 69 -3.64 -2.88 15.37
CA PRO A 69 -4.00 -1.75 16.23
C PRO A 69 -3.02 -0.57 16.12
N LYS A 70 -1.77 -0.85 15.81
CA LYS A 70 -0.70 0.15 15.65
C LYS A 70 -0.98 1.18 14.55
N TYR A 71 -1.67 0.77 13.48
CA TYR A 71 -1.93 1.60 12.31
C TYR A 71 -3.43 1.83 12.07
N ALA A 72 -4.26 1.52 13.07
CA ALA A 72 -5.71 1.47 12.89
C ALA A 72 -6.30 2.83 12.50
N ALA A 73 -5.84 3.92 13.08
CA ALA A 73 -6.35 5.25 12.76
C ALA A 73 -5.97 5.66 11.31
N ILE A 74 -4.75 5.37 10.87
CA ILE A 74 -4.34 5.66 9.49
C ILE A 74 -5.20 4.86 8.50
N ILE A 75 -5.37 3.58 8.74
CA ILE A 75 -6.04 2.68 7.80
C ILE A 75 -7.53 2.95 7.72
N ASN A 76 -8.17 3.23 8.85
CA ASN A 76 -9.63 3.36 8.93
C ASN A 76 -10.13 4.80 8.82
N ASP A 77 -9.37 5.76 9.34
CA ASP A 77 -9.87 7.11 9.64
C ASP A 77 -9.06 8.23 8.97
N LEU A 78 -8.25 7.93 7.95
CA LEU A 78 -7.41 8.95 7.29
C LEU A 78 -8.23 10.15 6.78
N LYS A 79 -9.46 9.91 6.32
CA LYS A 79 -10.39 10.98 5.91
C LYS A 79 -10.70 11.98 7.04
N ASP A 80 -10.60 11.53 8.28
CA ASP A 80 -10.91 12.33 9.45
C ASP A 80 -9.65 12.98 10.09
N ALA A 81 -8.55 13.05 9.35
CA ALA A 81 -7.28 13.59 9.83
C ALA A 81 -7.37 15.01 10.42
N ALA A 82 -8.31 15.83 9.94
CA ALA A 82 -8.53 17.18 10.44
C ALA A 82 -9.19 17.21 11.82
N THR A 83 -9.93 16.18 12.21
CA THR A 83 -10.74 16.12 13.43
C THR A 83 -10.35 15.01 14.39
N ASN A 84 -9.66 13.98 13.87
CA ASN A 84 -9.15 12.87 14.67
C ASN A 84 -7.63 12.98 14.85
N PRO A 85 -7.13 13.46 16.01
CA PRO A 85 -5.71 13.67 16.22
C PRO A 85 -4.88 12.37 16.23
N GLU A 86 -5.50 11.22 16.44
CA GLU A 86 -4.82 9.92 16.41
C GLU A 86 -4.25 9.62 15.04
N VAL A 87 -4.93 10.02 13.96
CA VAL A 87 -4.47 9.81 12.59
C VAL A 87 -3.08 10.43 12.38
N CYS A 88 -2.97 11.73 12.63
CA CYS A 88 -1.70 12.44 12.41
C CYS A 88 -0.64 12.07 13.45
N ARG A 89 -1.05 11.68 14.65
CA ARG A 89 -0.13 11.12 15.64
C ARG A 89 0.52 9.83 15.12
N GLU A 90 -0.26 8.90 14.60
CA GLU A 90 0.26 7.65 14.03
C GLU A 90 1.11 7.90 12.78
N VAL A 91 0.66 8.75 11.85
CA VAL A 91 1.42 9.13 10.65
C VAL A 91 2.82 9.61 11.03
N LYS A 92 2.93 10.51 11.99
CA LYS A 92 4.22 11.07 12.42
C LYS A 92 5.06 10.09 13.23
N GLN A 93 4.44 9.40 14.18
CA GLN A 93 5.12 8.45 15.06
C GLN A 93 5.78 7.30 14.29
N TYR A 94 5.09 6.77 13.30
CA TYR A 94 5.55 5.63 12.51
C TYR A 94 6.16 6.03 11.18
N ARG A 95 6.24 7.32 10.88
CA ARG A 95 6.71 7.84 9.59
C ARG A 95 5.96 7.23 8.41
N ALA A 96 4.65 7.03 8.58
CA ALA A 96 3.75 6.42 7.59
C ALA A 96 3.26 7.48 6.60
N TYR A 97 4.20 8.06 5.85
CA TYR A 97 3.94 9.17 4.93
C TYR A 97 3.56 8.75 3.52
N TRP A 98 3.50 7.45 3.26
CA TRP A 98 3.31 6.90 1.92
C TRP A 98 2.18 5.90 1.90
N TYR A 99 1.46 5.86 0.80
CA TYR A 99 0.46 4.82 0.51
C TYR A 99 0.68 4.27 -0.89
N VAL A 100 0.67 2.96 -1.06
CA VAL A 100 0.70 2.31 -2.36
C VAL A 100 -0.65 1.67 -2.66
N HIS A 101 -1.23 2.03 -3.80
CA HIS A 101 -2.43 1.41 -4.33
C HIS A 101 -2.06 0.40 -5.40
N MET A 102 -2.44 -0.85 -5.20
CA MET A 102 -2.31 -1.94 -6.17
C MET A 102 -3.68 -2.56 -6.42
N GLU A 103 -3.93 -3.01 -7.63
CA GLU A 103 -5.25 -3.52 -8.02
C GLU A 103 -5.36 -5.03 -8.02
N ASN A 104 -4.22 -5.72 -8.13
CA ASN A 104 -4.21 -7.18 -8.23
C ASN A 104 -4.47 -7.81 -6.87
N GLN A 105 -5.73 -7.96 -6.54
CA GLN A 105 -6.14 -8.53 -5.27
C GLN A 105 -6.11 -10.06 -5.32
N LEU A 106 -5.33 -10.65 -4.44
CA LEU A 106 -5.35 -12.09 -4.21
C LEU A 106 -6.72 -12.47 -3.65
N ASN A 107 -7.43 -13.31 -4.38
CA ASN A 107 -8.85 -13.56 -4.19
C ASN A 107 -9.09 -14.58 -3.06
N PHE A 108 -8.85 -14.19 -1.81
CA PHE A 108 -9.09 -15.03 -0.62
C PHE A 108 -10.47 -14.85 0.02
N GLY A 109 -11.39 -14.17 -0.67
CA GLY A 109 -12.76 -13.96 -0.22
C GLY A 109 -13.13 -12.49 0.04
N PRO A 110 -14.41 -12.16 0.00
CA PRO A 110 -14.88 -10.76 -0.05
C PRO A 110 -14.78 -9.98 1.28
N GLY A 111 -14.42 -10.64 2.38
CA GLY A 111 -14.46 -9.99 3.71
C GLY A 111 -13.20 -9.22 4.10
N ALA A 112 -12.03 -9.67 3.64
CA ALA A 112 -10.75 -9.14 4.10
C ALA A 112 -10.38 -7.78 3.48
N GLN A 113 -10.90 -7.47 2.31
CA GLN A 113 -10.58 -6.25 1.58
C GLN A 113 -11.26 -5.01 2.14
N LYS A 114 -12.43 -5.14 2.72
CA LYS A 114 -13.24 -4.02 3.25
C LYS A 114 -12.52 -3.17 4.30
N ASN A 115 -11.56 -3.76 5.00
CA ASN A 115 -10.79 -3.03 6.00
C ASN A 115 -9.88 -1.93 5.41
N TYR A 116 -9.66 -1.94 4.09
CA TYR A 116 -8.77 -1.01 3.39
C TYR A 116 -9.49 -0.07 2.42
N ASP A 117 -10.83 -0.16 2.32
CA ASP A 117 -11.64 0.68 1.44
C ASP A 117 -11.49 2.17 1.77
N ALA A 118 -11.33 2.51 3.04
CA ALA A 118 -11.12 3.89 3.49
C ALA A 118 -9.82 4.51 2.91
N LEU A 119 -8.77 3.74 2.69
CA LEU A 119 -7.54 4.20 2.04
C LEU A 119 -7.77 4.48 0.55
N VAL A 120 -8.51 3.62 -0.13
CA VAL A 120 -8.87 3.80 -1.53
C VAL A 120 -9.73 5.07 -1.70
N GLU A 121 -10.71 5.28 -0.84
CA GLU A 121 -11.52 6.49 -0.82
C GLU A 121 -10.67 7.74 -0.56
N ALA A 122 -9.75 7.69 0.40
CA ALA A 122 -8.87 8.81 0.73
C ALA A 122 -7.91 9.15 -0.43
N SER A 123 -7.47 8.15 -1.21
CA SER A 123 -6.58 8.38 -2.35
C SER A 123 -7.22 9.16 -3.51
N ALA A 124 -8.55 9.19 -3.57
CA ALA A 124 -9.30 9.98 -4.54
C ALA A 124 -9.52 11.45 -4.12
N THR A 125 -8.93 11.87 -3.00
CA THR A 125 -9.09 13.21 -2.42
C THR A 125 -7.75 13.95 -2.34
N ASP A 126 -7.75 15.16 -1.79
CA ASP A 126 -6.56 15.97 -1.52
C ASP A 126 -5.76 15.53 -0.27
N LEU A 127 -6.20 14.50 0.42
CA LEU A 127 -5.47 13.91 1.56
C LEU A 127 -4.17 13.21 1.16
N MET A 128 -4.06 12.84 -0.11
CA MET A 128 -2.90 12.21 -0.71
C MET A 128 -2.57 12.84 -2.06
N THR A 129 -1.27 12.85 -2.38
CA THR A 129 -0.78 13.33 -3.69
C THR A 129 -0.07 12.19 -4.41
N PRO A 130 -0.44 11.85 -5.65
CA PRO A 130 0.28 10.85 -6.43
C PRO A 130 1.68 11.35 -6.78
N VAL A 131 2.69 10.50 -6.56
CA VAL A 131 4.10 10.83 -6.85
C VAL A 131 4.71 9.98 -7.93
N TYR A 132 4.22 8.78 -8.15
CA TYR A 132 4.62 7.88 -9.24
C TYR A 132 3.50 6.91 -9.56
N SER A 133 3.33 6.58 -10.84
CA SER A 133 2.35 5.60 -11.29
C SER A 133 2.84 4.79 -12.47
N SER A 134 2.34 3.57 -12.59
CA SER A 134 2.47 2.73 -13.78
C SER A 134 1.14 2.00 -13.98
N GLY A 135 0.44 2.31 -15.08
CA GLY A 135 -0.92 1.84 -15.28
C GLY A 135 -1.83 2.26 -14.12
N PRO A 136 -2.60 1.33 -13.53
CA PRO A 136 -3.49 1.62 -12.42
C PRO A 136 -2.77 1.66 -11.05
N ILE A 137 -1.49 1.31 -10.99
CA ILE A 137 -0.72 1.23 -9.74
C ILE A 137 -0.15 2.60 -9.43
N VAL A 138 -0.36 3.09 -8.21
CA VAL A 138 0.02 4.44 -7.80
C VAL A 138 0.69 4.44 -6.43
N LEU A 139 1.81 5.14 -6.33
CA LEU A 139 2.44 5.51 -5.07
C LEU A 139 2.02 6.94 -4.71
N TYR A 140 1.43 7.10 -3.54
CA TYR A 140 0.97 8.39 -3.00
C TYR A 140 1.84 8.86 -1.84
N ARG A 141 2.01 10.18 -1.74
CA ARG A 141 2.45 10.85 -0.52
C ARG A 141 1.22 11.24 0.29
N ILE A 142 1.16 10.83 1.56
CA ILE A 142 0.09 11.25 2.47
C ILE A 142 0.40 12.67 2.93
N THR A 143 -0.43 13.63 2.54
CA THR A 143 -0.26 15.06 2.79
C THR A 143 -1.23 15.60 3.84
N ALA A 144 -2.20 14.81 4.25
CA ALA A 144 -3.25 15.18 5.20
C ALA A 144 -2.72 15.74 6.54
N CYS A 145 -1.50 15.35 6.93
CA CYS A 145 -0.89 15.71 8.21
C CYS A 145 0.29 16.69 8.09
N ASP A 146 0.55 17.24 6.91
CA ASP A 146 1.73 18.09 6.69
C ASP A 146 1.69 19.40 7.49
N ASN A 147 0.50 19.91 7.79
CA ASN A 147 0.27 21.15 8.53
C ASN A 147 -0.16 20.93 10.00
N SER A 148 -0.07 19.72 10.49
CA SER A 148 -0.51 19.40 11.85
C SER A 148 0.63 19.35 12.86
#